data_6e67bb03dc190d342eae6d6712ac1a77
#
_entry.id   6e67bb03dc190d342eae6d6712ac1a77
#
_cell.length_a   1.000
_cell.length_b   1.000
_cell.length_c   1.000
_cell.angle_alpha   90.00
_cell.angle_beta   90.00
_cell.angle_gamma   90.00
#
_symmetry.space_group_name_H-M   'P 1'
#
loop_
_entity.id
_entity.type
_entity.pdbx_description
1 polymer ?
#
loop_
_entity_poly.entity_id
_entity_poly.type
_entity_poly.pdbx_seq_one_letter_code
_entity_poly.pdbx_strand_id
1 'polypeptide(L)'
;MIKNPCYRIYETPNKVIAVSSFAGQTVRGVAKCNPADEFDAEKGAALAAARCGLKIAQKRTKRAYAKVDEAKAIVDAAVQHLTEMLKYQADAEANQ
;
A
#
# COMPACT_ATOMS: atom_id res chain seq x y z
N MET A 1 16.00 -0.05 10.52
CA MET A 1 16.47 -0.62 9.26
C MET A 1 15.40 -1.52 8.66
N ILE A 2 14.95 -1.20 7.46
CA ILE A 2 13.89 -1.98 6.81
C ILE A 2 14.49 -3.27 6.30
N LYS A 3 13.97 -4.42 6.77
CA LYS A 3 14.34 -5.70 6.19
C LYS A 3 13.92 -5.73 4.74
N ASN A 4 14.86 -6.01 3.87
CA ASN A 4 14.52 -6.20 2.47
C ASN A 4 13.61 -7.42 2.34
N PRO A 5 12.41 -7.27 1.77
CA PRO A 5 11.63 -8.43 1.41
C PRO A 5 12.41 -9.28 0.39
N CYS A 6 12.06 -10.56 0.29
CA CYS A 6 12.71 -11.44 -0.68
C CYS A 6 12.40 -10.98 -2.09
N TYR A 7 13.40 -10.42 -2.76
CA TYR A 7 13.30 -10.07 -4.17
C TYR A 7 13.94 -11.17 -5.02
N ARG A 8 13.31 -11.49 -6.13
CA ARG A 8 13.94 -12.26 -7.19
C ARG A 8 14.50 -11.28 -8.19
N ILE A 9 15.75 -11.45 -8.56
CA ILE A 9 16.44 -10.56 -9.50
C ILE A 9 16.61 -11.28 -10.82
N TYR A 10 16.14 -10.65 -11.89
CA TYR A 10 16.30 -11.14 -13.25
C TYR A 10 17.09 -10.12 -14.05
N GLU A 11 18.11 -10.58 -14.75
CA GLU A 11 18.92 -9.73 -15.61
C GLU A 11 18.64 -10.04 -17.07
N THR A 12 18.47 -8.99 -17.87
CA THR A 12 18.41 -9.07 -19.32
C THR A 12 19.54 -8.20 -19.88
N PRO A 13 19.86 -8.27 -21.19
CA PRO A 13 20.96 -7.47 -21.74
C PRO A 13 20.81 -5.96 -21.54
N ASN A 14 19.61 -5.45 -21.34
CA ASN A 14 19.35 -4.01 -21.26
C ASN A 14 18.61 -3.56 -20.00
N LYS A 15 18.31 -4.48 -19.07
CA LYS A 15 17.59 -4.11 -17.84
C LYS A 15 17.77 -5.14 -16.73
N VAL A 16 17.52 -4.71 -15.50
CA VAL A 16 17.43 -5.57 -14.33
C VAL A 16 16.02 -5.45 -13.76
N ILE A 17 15.42 -6.57 -13.42
CA ILE A 17 14.06 -6.62 -12.89
C ILE A 17 14.10 -7.25 -11.51
N ALA A 18 13.56 -6.56 -10.50
CA ALA A 18 13.31 -7.11 -9.18
C ALA A 18 11.84 -7.48 -9.07
N VAL A 19 11.56 -8.69 -8.62
CA VAL A 19 10.19 -9.21 -8.49
C VAL A 19 9.95 -9.60 -7.05
N SER A 20 8.82 -9.20 -6.52
CA SER A 20 8.36 -9.58 -5.18
C SER A 20 6.84 -9.75 -5.22
N SER A 21 6.23 -9.96 -4.08
CA SER A 21 4.78 -10.09 -3.99
C SER A 21 4.23 -9.27 -2.83
N PHE A 22 3.00 -8.80 -2.98
CA PHE A 22 2.25 -8.14 -1.94
C PHE A 22 0.78 -8.51 -2.06
N ALA A 23 0.20 -9.02 -0.98
CA ALA A 23 -1.22 -9.42 -0.92
C ALA A 23 -1.62 -10.38 -2.06
N GLY A 24 -0.74 -11.33 -2.40
CA GLY A 24 -0.98 -12.31 -3.45
C GLY A 24 -0.76 -11.81 -4.87
N GLN A 25 -0.33 -10.56 -5.05
CA GLN A 25 -0.06 -9.98 -6.37
C GLN A 25 1.43 -9.77 -6.57
N THR A 26 1.88 -9.99 -7.79
CA THR A 26 3.27 -9.76 -8.19
C THR A 26 3.54 -8.26 -8.32
N VAL A 27 4.66 -7.81 -7.74
CA VAL A 27 5.13 -6.43 -7.84
C VAL A 27 6.51 -6.43 -8.45
N ARG A 28 6.76 -5.55 -9.43
CA ARG A 28 8.02 -5.45 -10.16
C ARG A 28 8.63 -4.07 -10.07
N GLY A 29 9.95 -4.03 -9.92
CA GLY A 29 10.75 -2.84 -10.10
C GLY A 29 11.74 -3.08 -11.24
N VAL A 30 11.91 -2.11 -12.12
CA VAL A 30 12.77 -2.22 -13.31
C VAL A 30 13.79 -1.12 -13.31
N ALA A 31 15.05 -1.49 -13.55
CA ALA A 31 16.13 -0.56 -13.85
C ALA A 31 16.62 -0.81 -15.27
N LYS A 32 16.41 0.17 -16.15
CA LYS A 32 16.89 0.09 -17.53
C LYS A 32 18.33 0.56 -17.61
N CYS A 33 19.12 -0.14 -18.41
CA CYS A 33 20.51 0.27 -18.69
C CYS A 33 20.52 1.21 -19.88
N ASN A 34 21.19 2.36 -19.71
CA ASN A 34 21.45 3.26 -20.84
C ASN A 34 22.56 2.64 -21.68
N PRO A 35 22.39 2.46 -23.00
CA PRO A 35 23.45 1.89 -23.85
C PRO A 35 24.75 2.72 -23.85
N ALA A 36 24.67 3.99 -23.52
CA ALA A 36 25.84 4.87 -23.42
C ALA A 36 26.64 4.71 -22.13
N ASP A 37 26.03 4.08 -21.10
CA ASP A 37 26.66 3.87 -19.82
C ASP A 37 27.18 2.44 -19.69
N GLU A 38 28.26 2.29 -18.91
CA GLU A 38 28.78 0.99 -18.57
C GLU A 38 27.79 0.27 -17.69
N PHE A 39 27.45 -0.96 -18.04
CA PHE A 39 26.49 -1.75 -17.28
C PHE A 39 27.07 -2.19 -15.95
N ASP A 40 26.40 -1.78 -14.86
CA ASP A 40 26.72 -2.24 -13.51
C ASP A 40 25.52 -3.02 -12.96
N ALA A 41 25.64 -4.34 -12.97
CA ALA A 41 24.58 -5.23 -12.54
C ALA A 41 24.20 -5.04 -11.06
N GLU A 42 25.18 -4.74 -10.22
CA GLU A 42 24.96 -4.52 -8.80
C GLU A 42 24.13 -3.26 -8.54
N LYS A 43 24.49 -2.15 -9.20
CA LYS A 43 23.70 -0.91 -9.12
C LYS A 43 22.32 -1.07 -9.74
N GLY A 44 22.23 -1.80 -10.85
CA GLY A 44 20.93 -2.11 -11.48
C GLY A 44 20.03 -2.90 -10.59
N ALA A 45 20.56 -3.94 -9.92
CA ALA A 45 19.80 -4.75 -8.97
C ALA A 45 19.32 -3.94 -7.77
N ALA A 46 20.18 -3.09 -7.21
CA ALA A 46 19.82 -2.22 -6.09
C ALA A 46 18.71 -1.23 -6.48
N LEU A 47 18.80 -0.62 -7.65
CA LEU A 47 17.78 0.31 -8.15
C LEU A 47 16.45 -0.40 -8.44
N ALA A 48 16.50 -1.57 -9.08
CA ALA A 48 15.30 -2.35 -9.36
C ALA A 48 14.60 -2.80 -8.06
N ALA A 49 15.38 -3.25 -7.07
CA ALA A 49 14.86 -3.62 -5.75
C ALA A 49 14.23 -2.41 -5.03
N ALA A 50 14.88 -1.24 -5.09
CA ALA A 50 14.36 -0.02 -4.50
C ALA A 50 13.03 0.39 -5.14
N ARG A 51 12.93 0.31 -6.45
CA ARG A 51 11.69 0.62 -7.19
C ARG A 51 10.58 -0.36 -6.86
N CYS A 52 10.89 -1.65 -6.75
CA CYS A 52 9.94 -2.68 -6.32
C CYS A 52 9.46 -2.41 -4.89
N GLY A 53 10.39 -2.13 -3.97
CA GLY A 53 10.07 -1.81 -2.59
C GLY A 53 9.19 -0.57 -2.44
N LEU A 54 9.45 0.46 -3.25
CA LEU A 54 8.61 1.66 -3.26
C LEU A 54 7.18 1.35 -3.69
N LYS A 55 7.01 0.54 -4.73
CA LYS A 55 5.66 0.12 -5.17
C LYS A 55 4.92 -0.65 -4.08
N ILE A 56 5.60 -1.54 -3.37
CA ILE A 56 5.02 -2.29 -2.25
C ILE A 56 4.62 -1.32 -1.14
N ALA A 57 5.49 -0.37 -0.79
CA ALA A 57 5.19 0.62 0.25
C ALA A 57 3.98 1.49 -0.12
N GLN A 58 3.86 1.89 -1.37
CA GLN A 58 2.71 2.64 -1.88
C GLN A 58 1.42 1.81 -1.78
N LYS A 59 1.47 0.52 -2.13
CA LYS A 59 0.32 -0.38 -2.01
C LYS A 59 -0.09 -0.59 -0.56
N ARG A 60 0.87 -0.74 0.36
CA ARG A 60 0.61 -0.86 1.79
C ARG A 60 -0.07 0.38 2.35
N THR A 61 0.42 1.54 1.97
CA THR A 61 -0.14 2.83 2.40
C THR A 61 -1.57 2.99 1.92
N LYS A 62 -1.82 2.70 0.65
CA LYS A 62 -3.17 2.76 0.07
C LYS A 62 -4.13 1.82 0.80
N ARG A 63 -3.69 0.60 1.10
CA ARG A 63 -4.50 -0.38 1.84
C ARG A 63 -4.80 0.08 3.27
N ALA A 64 -3.80 0.68 3.94
CA ALA A 64 -3.98 1.22 5.30
C ALA A 64 -5.01 2.36 5.32
N TYR A 65 -4.94 3.28 4.37
CA TYR A 65 -5.92 4.36 4.24
C TYR A 65 -7.33 3.84 3.94
N ALA A 66 -7.45 2.80 3.13
CA ALA A 66 -8.75 2.18 2.88
C ALA A 66 -9.38 1.63 4.16
N LYS A 67 -8.56 1.01 5.03
CA LYS A 67 -9.03 0.53 6.34
C LYS A 67 -9.44 1.67 7.27
N VAL A 68 -8.73 2.78 7.24
CA VAL A 68 -9.11 3.97 8.01
C VAL A 68 -10.46 4.50 7.53
N ASP A 69 -10.68 4.57 6.22
CA ASP A 69 -11.94 5.03 5.66
C ASP A 69 -13.10 4.11 6.04
N GLU A 70 -12.90 2.79 6.04
CA GLU A 70 -13.89 1.82 6.52
C GLU A 70 -14.22 2.05 8.00
N ALA A 71 -13.19 2.25 8.83
CA ALA A 71 -13.38 2.50 10.26
C ALA A 71 -14.13 3.80 10.50
N LYS A 72 -13.81 4.86 9.76
CA LYS A 72 -14.55 6.14 9.83
C LYS A 72 -16.03 5.96 9.48
N ALA A 73 -16.33 5.19 8.45
CA ALA A 73 -17.71 4.93 8.06
C ALA A 73 -18.48 4.20 9.17
N ILE A 74 -17.84 3.24 9.85
CA ILE A 74 -18.42 2.54 10.98
C ILE A 74 -18.69 3.49 12.15
N VAL A 75 -17.72 4.35 12.48
CA VAL A 75 -17.87 5.36 13.54
C VAL A 75 -19.01 6.32 13.20
N ASP A 76 -19.06 6.84 11.99
CA ASP A 76 -20.10 7.77 11.55
C ASP A 76 -21.49 7.15 11.66
N ALA A 77 -21.66 5.89 11.26
CA ALA A 77 -22.92 5.17 11.38
C ALA A 77 -23.32 4.97 12.86
N ALA A 78 -22.36 4.64 13.72
CA ALA A 78 -22.62 4.46 15.15
C ALA A 78 -23.03 5.79 15.81
N VAL A 79 -22.33 6.89 15.47
CA VAL A 79 -22.66 8.21 16.00
C VAL A 79 -24.04 8.65 15.54
N GLN A 80 -24.38 8.44 14.29
CA GLN A 80 -25.71 8.74 13.75
C GLN A 80 -26.79 7.97 14.51
N HIS A 81 -26.58 6.68 14.73
CA HIS A 81 -27.51 5.85 15.49
C HIS A 81 -27.67 6.34 16.94
N LEU A 82 -26.57 6.70 17.59
CA LEU A 82 -26.62 7.25 18.94
C LEU A 82 -27.44 8.54 18.98
N THR A 83 -27.23 9.44 18.02
CA THR A 83 -27.96 10.70 17.92
C THR A 83 -29.47 10.46 17.75
N GLU A 84 -29.84 9.51 16.90
CA GLU A 84 -31.23 9.14 16.68
C GLU A 84 -31.87 8.57 17.95
N MET A 85 -31.14 7.74 18.70
CA MET A 85 -31.66 7.14 19.92
C MET A 85 -31.81 8.16 21.05
N LEU A 86 -30.89 9.12 21.14
CA LEU A 86 -31.01 10.21 22.09
C LEU A 86 -32.26 11.06 21.81
N LYS A 87 -32.54 11.32 20.56
CA LYS A 87 -33.74 12.04 20.16
C LYS A 87 -35.00 11.24 20.46
N TYR A 88 -34.97 9.96 20.18
CA TYR A 88 -36.09 9.06 20.49
C TYR A 88 -36.41 9.04 21.99
N GLN A 89 -35.37 8.95 22.83
CA GLN A 89 -35.53 8.98 24.28
C GLN A 89 -36.13 10.31 24.77
N ALA A 90 -35.62 11.43 24.25
CA ALA A 90 -36.13 12.76 24.61
C ALA A 90 -37.63 12.90 24.23
N ASP A 91 -38.01 12.45 23.03
CA ASP A 91 -39.39 12.50 22.58
C ASP A 91 -40.31 11.59 23.44
N ALA A 92 -39.84 10.41 23.82
CA ALA A 92 -40.56 9.50 24.68
C ALA A 92 -40.78 10.09 26.09
N GLU A 93 -39.79 10.73 26.65
CA GLU A 93 -39.88 11.42 27.94
C GLU A 93 -40.87 12.59 27.91
N ALA A 94 -40.87 13.35 26.80
CA ALA A 94 -41.75 14.50 26.65
C ALA A 94 -43.23 14.09 26.53
N ASN A 95 -43.52 12.84 26.10
CA ASN A 95 -44.88 12.35 25.89
C ASN A 95 -45.46 11.60 27.09
N GLN A 96 -44.76 11.61 28.22
CA GLN A 96 -45.30 11.03 29.45
C GLN A 96 -46.21 11.97 30.23
#